data_250ccbc7f7eb69f85d26497484c913da
#
_entry.id   250ccbc7f7eb69f85d26497484c913da
#
_cell.length_a   1.000
_cell.length_b   1.000
_cell.length_c   1.000
_cell.angle_alpha   90.00
_cell.angle_beta   90.00
_cell.angle_gamma   90.00
#
_symmetry.space_group_name_H-M   'P 1'
#
loop_
_entity.id
_entity.type
_entity.pdbx_description
1 polymer ?
#
loop_
_entity_poly.entity_id
_entity_poly.type
_entity_poly.pdbx_seq_one_letter_code
_entity_poly.pdbx_strand_id
1 'polypeptide(L)'
;DPATERVLAGRLYNKIMMHVPELAEVEEHFLDDAEYAFVAYGFTARSALSAVRVLRGEGMKVGLLRLKTLWPFPQQQVAALGRRVRGILVPEMNLGQMVNPVAAAARCPVVLHSQMDGTVIYPQPVVESMRRLAS
;
A
#
# COMPACT_ATOMS: atom_id res chain seq x y z
N ASP A 1 3.99 -34.49 -13.59
CA ASP A 1 5.17 -34.71 -12.79
C ASP A 1 5.50 -33.47 -11.97
N PRO A 2 5.67 -33.59 -10.65
CA PRO A 2 5.96 -32.43 -9.78
C PRO A 2 7.20 -31.63 -10.19
N ALA A 3 8.25 -32.30 -10.68
CA ALA A 3 9.46 -31.60 -11.13
C ALA A 3 9.18 -30.75 -12.37
N THR A 4 8.39 -31.22 -13.30
CA THR A 4 7.99 -30.48 -14.50
C THR A 4 7.13 -29.30 -14.14
N GLU A 5 6.19 -29.47 -13.21
CA GLU A 5 5.32 -28.39 -12.74
C GLU A 5 6.11 -27.27 -12.06
N ARG A 6 7.13 -27.62 -11.26
CA ARG A 6 8.00 -26.61 -10.62
C ARG A 6 8.79 -25.80 -11.64
N VAL A 7 9.30 -26.45 -12.70
CA VAL A 7 10.05 -25.76 -13.75
C VAL A 7 9.12 -24.79 -14.50
N LEU A 8 7.91 -25.22 -14.85
CA LEU A 8 6.94 -24.37 -15.54
C LEU A 8 6.52 -23.19 -14.67
N ALA A 9 6.26 -23.42 -13.39
CA ALA A 9 5.89 -22.35 -12.45
C ALA A 9 7.03 -21.32 -12.31
N GLY A 10 8.29 -21.78 -12.24
CA GLY A 10 9.45 -20.91 -12.17
C GLY A 10 9.62 -20.05 -13.41
N ARG A 11 9.39 -20.62 -14.59
CA ARG A 11 9.45 -19.85 -15.86
C ARG A 11 8.37 -18.78 -15.91
N LEU A 12 7.15 -19.11 -15.50
CA LEU A 12 6.04 -18.16 -15.47
C LEU A 12 6.34 -17.02 -14.48
N TYR A 13 6.82 -17.34 -13.29
CA TYR A 13 7.20 -16.36 -12.29
C TYR A 13 8.27 -15.40 -12.83
N ASN A 14 9.34 -15.91 -13.43
CA ASN A 14 10.41 -15.09 -13.96
C ASN A 14 9.91 -14.17 -15.08
N LYS A 15 9.06 -14.68 -15.97
CA LYS A 15 8.47 -13.88 -17.05
C LYS A 15 7.66 -12.72 -16.50
N ILE A 16 6.82 -12.96 -15.49
CA ILE A 16 6.02 -11.91 -14.84
C ILE A 16 6.94 -10.89 -14.16
N MET A 17 7.95 -11.34 -13.43
CA MET A 17 8.85 -10.44 -12.71
C MET A 17 9.69 -9.57 -13.64
N MET A 18 10.05 -10.06 -14.82
CA MET A 18 10.75 -9.27 -15.83
C MET A 18 9.90 -8.11 -16.38
N HIS A 19 8.59 -8.25 -16.37
CA HIS A 19 7.67 -7.26 -16.92
C HIS A 19 6.92 -6.46 -15.84
N VAL A 20 7.33 -6.54 -14.56
CA VAL A 20 6.68 -5.81 -13.46
C VAL A 20 6.49 -4.32 -13.75
N PRO A 21 7.49 -3.55 -14.25
CA PRO A 21 7.28 -2.12 -14.51
C PRO A 21 6.18 -1.84 -15.53
N GLU A 22 5.89 -2.78 -16.45
CA GLU A 22 4.88 -2.63 -17.48
C GLU A 22 3.51 -3.10 -17.04
N LEU A 23 3.46 -4.10 -16.11
CA LEU A 23 2.22 -4.75 -15.70
C LEU A 23 1.64 -4.18 -14.40
N ALA A 24 2.49 -3.64 -13.52
CA ALA A 24 2.06 -3.12 -12.24
C ALA A 24 1.40 -1.74 -12.42
N GLU A 25 0.22 -1.58 -11.85
CA GLU A 25 -0.54 -0.33 -11.91
C GLU A 25 -0.80 0.24 -10.53
N VAL A 26 -0.62 1.55 -10.42
CA VAL A 26 -0.92 2.30 -9.20
C VAL A 26 -1.67 3.59 -9.57
N GLU A 27 -2.31 4.19 -8.58
CA GLU A 27 -2.99 5.47 -8.72
C GLU A 27 -2.59 6.36 -7.56
N GLU A 28 -2.13 7.59 -7.86
CA GLU A 28 -1.67 8.52 -6.84
C GLU A 28 -2.75 9.54 -6.51
N HIS A 29 -2.94 9.80 -5.22
CA HIS A 29 -3.85 10.83 -4.73
C HIS A 29 -3.13 11.70 -3.71
N PHE A 30 -2.98 12.99 -4.00
CA PHE A 30 -2.43 13.99 -3.08
C PHE A 30 -0.99 13.65 -2.63
N LEU A 31 -0.18 13.05 -3.49
CA LEU A 31 1.20 12.66 -3.13
C LEU A 31 2.26 13.70 -3.44
N ASP A 32 1.94 14.75 -4.21
CA ASP A 32 2.96 15.72 -4.66
C ASP A 32 3.68 16.41 -3.51
N ASP A 33 2.97 16.73 -2.45
CA ASP A 33 3.50 17.41 -1.27
C ASP A 33 3.41 16.56 0.00
N ALA A 34 3.10 15.28 -0.12
CA ALA A 34 2.84 14.44 1.04
C ALA A 34 4.09 14.19 1.89
N GLU A 35 3.94 14.31 3.20
CA GLU A 35 4.96 13.93 4.18
C GLU A 35 4.70 12.53 4.73
N TYR A 36 3.46 12.08 4.69
CA TYR A 36 3.01 10.74 5.06
C TYR A 36 2.06 10.22 4.01
N ALA A 37 1.95 8.90 3.90
CA ALA A 37 1.08 8.30 2.91
C ALA A 37 0.40 7.05 3.42
N PHE A 38 -0.79 6.80 2.89
CA PHE A 38 -1.43 5.50 2.94
C PHE A 38 -1.02 4.71 1.70
N VAL A 39 -0.87 3.40 1.85
CA VAL A 39 -0.82 2.46 0.73
C VAL A 39 -1.96 1.48 0.92
N ALA A 40 -2.87 1.40 -0.03
CA ALA A 40 -4.08 0.61 0.11
C ALA A 40 -4.55 0.04 -1.23
N TYR A 41 -5.38 -0.99 -1.17
CA TYR A 41 -5.99 -1.60 -2.35
C TYR A 41 -7.47 -1.91 -2.08
N GLY A 42 -8.22 -2.14 -3.16
CA GLY A 42 -9.63 -2.53 -3.06
C GLY A 42 -10.48 -1.51 -2.27
N PHE A 43 -11.38 -2.02 -1.45
CA PHE A 43 -12.28 -1.19 -0.65
C PHE A 43 -11.56 -0.36 0.40
N THR A 44 -10.41 -0.83 0.90
CA THR A 44 -9.65 -0.07 1.89
C THR A 44 -9.11 1.23 1.32
N ALA A 45 -8.87 1.29 0.00
CA ALA A 45 -8.42 2.51 -0.67
C ALA A 45 -9.46 3.63 -0.58
N ARG A 46 -10.75 3.31 -0.60
CA ARG A 46 -11.82 4.31 -0.43
C ARG A 46 -11.80 4.91 0.97
N SER A 47 -11.66 4.06 1.98
CA SER A 47 -11.55 4.53 3.37
C SER A 47 -10.30 5.37 3.57
N ALA A 48 -9.19 4.97 2.97
CA ALA A 48 -7.95 5.72 3.03
C ALA A 48 -8.08 7.08 2.34
N LEU A 49 -8.75 7.15 1.20
CA LEU A 49 -8.97 8.43 0.51
C LEU A 49 -9.84 9.37 1.34
N SER A 50 -10.89 8.84 1.98
CA SER A 50 -11.71 9.63 2.90
C SER A 50 -10.88 10.16 4.08
N ALA A 51 -10.00 9.31 4.62
CA ALA A 51 -9.08 9.70 5.70
C ALA A 51 -8.12 10.80 5.24
N VAL A 52 -7.59 10.71 4.02
CA VAL A 52 -6.72 11.74 3.44
C VAL A 52 -7.43 13.09 3.43
N ARG A 53 -8.68 13.11 2.98
CA ARG A 53 -9.45 14.38 2.91
C ARG A 53 -9.68 14.98 4.28
N VAL A 54 -10.01 14.16 5.27
CA VAL A 54 -10.18 14.64 6.66
C VAL A 54 -8.86 15.21 7.19
N LEU A 55 -7.75 14.48 7.02
CA LEU A 55 -6.45 14.91 7.54
C LEU A 55 -5.94 16.16 6.84
N ARG A 56 -6.15 16.28 5.54
CA ARG A 56 -5.78 17.49 4.81
C ARG A 56 -6.59 18.69 5.25
N GLY A 57 -7.85 18.48 5.60
CA GLY A 57 -8.68 19.52 6.21
C GLY A 57 -8.14 20.01 7.54
N GLU A 58 -7.34 19.18 8.24
CA GLU A 58 -6.66 19.53 9.48
C GLU A 58 -5.27 20.11 9.26
N GLY A 59 -4.85 20.26 8.00
CA GLY A 59 -3.52 20.81 7.67
C GLY A 59 -2.42 19.78 7.55
N MET A 60 -2.72 18.47 7.63
CA MET A 60 -1.71 17.42 7.49
C MET A 60 -1.45 17.09 6.02
N LYS A 61 -0.18 17.06 5.63
CA LYS A 61 0.23 16.71 4.26
C LYS A 61 0.32 15.20 4.11
N VAL A 62 -0.80 14.58 3.80
CA VAL A 62 -0.91 13.14 3.64
C VAL A 62 -1.52 12.82 2.28
N GLY A 63 -1.08 11.71 1.68
CA GLY A 63 -1.61 11.24 0.42
C GLY A 63 -1.88 9.74 0.43
N LEU A 64 -2.24 9.22 -0.73
CA LEU A 64 -2.58 7.81 -0.91
C LEU A 64 -1.93 7.30 -2.18
N LEU A 65 -1.24 6.16 -2.08
CA LEU A 65 -0.89 5.34 -3.22
C LEU A 65 -1.86 4.16 -3.26
N ARG A 66 -2.76 4.16 -4.23
CA ARG A 66 -3.69 3.06 -4.43
C ARG A 66 -3.05 2.02 -5.32
N LEU A 67 -2.97 0.78 -4.83
CA LEU A 67 -2.48 -0.34 -5.62
C LEU A 67 -3.64 -0.92 -6.42
N LYS A 68 -3.54 -0.85 -7.76
CA LYS A 68 -4.53 -1.43 -8.66
C LYS A 68 -4.19 -2.87 -8.99
N THR A 69 -2.89 -3.23 -8.93
CA THR A 69 -2.43 -4.60 -9.08
C THR A 69 -1.71 -5.06 -7.82
N LEU A 70 -1.97 -6.29 -7.39
CA LEU A 70 -1.26 -6.93 -6.27
C LEU A 70 -0.27 -7.98 -6.77
N TRP A 71 -0.50 -8.51 -7.94
CA TRP A 71 0.38 -9.44 -8.62
C TRP A 71 0.43 -9.07 -10.10
N PRO A 72 1.60 -8.64 -10.62
CA PRO A 72 2.83 -8.42 -9.87
C PRO A 72 2.72 -7.23 -8.90
N PHE A 73 3.45 -7.32 -7.78
CA PHE A 73 3.47 -6.24 -6.79
C PHE A 73 4.26 -5.03 -7.33
N PRO A 74 3.76 -3.79 -7.20
CA PRO A 74 4.41 -2.61 -7.76
C PRO A 74 5.57 -2.13 -6.88
N GLN A 75 6.65 -2.90 -6.82
CA GLN A 75 7.79 -2.66 -5.94
C GLN A 75 8.47 -1.31 -6.19
N GLN A 76 8.63 -0.93 -7.45
CA GLN A 76 9.33 0.30 -7.80
C GLN A 76 8.55 1.54 -7.38
N GLN A 77 7.24 1.52 -7.57
CA GLN A 77 6.37 2.63 -7.19
C GLN A 77 6.32 2.79 -5.67
N VAL A 78 6.24 1.67 -4.93
CA VAL A 78 6.26 1.69 -3.46
C VAL A 78 7.64 2.14 -2.94
N ALA A 79 8.72 1.67 -3.54
CA ALA A 79 10.06 2.12 -3.18
C ALA A 79 10.25 3.63 -3.41
N ALA A 80 9.75 4.13 -4.54
CA ALA A 80 9.79 5.56 -4.84
C ALA A 80 9.01 6.38 -3.81
N LEU A 81 7.82 5.90 -3.42
CA LEU A 81 7.03 6.54 -2.37
C LEU A 81 7.79 6.60 -1.04
N GLY A 82 8.44 5.49 -0.67
CA GLY A 82 9.19 5.41 0.59
C GLY A 82 10.33 6.41 0.67
N ARG A 83 10.87 6.85 -0.47
CA ARG A 83 11.89 7.90 -0.50
C ARG A 83 11.32 9.31 -0.37
N ARG A 84 10.01 9.47 -0.62
CA ARG A 84 9.34 10.78 -0.62
C ARG A 84 8.67 11.11 0.71
N VAL A 85 8.31 10.11 1.51
CA VAL A 85 7.51 10.30 2.72
C VAL A 85 8.27 9.82 3.95
N ARG A 86 7.86 10.32 5.12
CA ARG A 86 8.44 9.97 6.42
C ARG A 86 7.92 8.67 6.97
N GLY A 87 6.72 8.27 6.55
CA GLY A 87 6.11 7.03 6.99
C GLY A 87 4.91 6.66 6.15
N ILE A 88 4.58 5.38 6.17
CA ILE A 88 3.48 4.79 5.42
C ILE A 88 2.57 4.02 6.37
N LEU A 89 1.26 4.17 6.19
CA LEU A 89 0.27 3.38 6.90
C LEU A 89 -0.49 2.52 5.91
N VAL A 90 -0.55 1.21 6.17
CA VAL A 90 -1.26 0.25 5.34
C VAL A 90 -2.52 -0.20 6.08
N PRO A 91 -3.71 0.27 5.66
CA PRO A 91 -4.97 -0.26 6.20
C PRO A 91 -5.32 -1.57 5.51
N GLU A 92 -5.53 -2.63 6.29
CA GLU A 92 -5.88 -3.95 5.75
C GLU A 92 -6.99 -4.59 6.56
N MET A 93 -7.84 -5.37 5.87
CA MET A 93 -8.82 -6.24 6.51
C MET A 93 -8.22 -7.59 6.89
N ASN A 94 -7.07 -7.94 6.33
CA ASN A 94 -6.36 -9.19 6.58
C ASN A 94 -5.13 -8.96 7.45
N LEU A 95 -4.60 -10.05 8.02
CA LEU A 95 -3.48 -10.00 8.97
C LEU A 95 -2.13 -9.77 8.26
N GLY A 96 -1.91 -8.54 7.81
CA GLY A 96 -0.57 -8.13 7.36
C GLY A 96 -0.13 -8.68 6.01
N GLN A 97 -1.05 -9.11 5.16
CA GLN A 97 -0.69 -9.63 3.84
C GLN A 97 -0.01 -8.58 2.97
N MET A 98 -0.42 -7.32 3.08
CA MET A 98 0.10 -6.25 2.25
C MET A 98 1.19 -5.43 2.96
N VAL A 99 1.16 -5.34 4.29
CA VAL A 99 2.15 -4.54 5.02
C VAL A 99 3.57 -5.06 4.84
N ASN A 100 3.75 -6.38 4.77
CA ASN A 100 5.08 -6.97 4.62
C ASN A 100 5.75 -6.62 3.28
N PRO A 101 5.11 -6.83 2.11
CA PRO A 101 5.72 -6.42 0.85
C PRO A 101 5.90 -4.90 0.74
N VAL A 102 5.00 -4.10 1.31
CA VAL A 102 5.15 -2.64 1.34
C VAL A 102 6.37 -2.26 2.19
N ALA A 103 6.50 -2.81 3.38
CA ALA A 103 7.64 -2.53 4.27
C ALA A 103 8.96 -2.94 3.63
N ALA A 104 8.99 -4.07 2.95
CA ALA A 104 10.20 -4.55 2.27
C ALA A 104 10.62 -3.62 1.14
N ALA A 105 9.67 -3.06 0.39
CA ALA A 105 9.95 -2.20 -0.74
C ALA A 105 10.25 -0.76 -0.33
N ALA A 106 9.50 -0.21 0.64
CA ALA A 106 9.52 1.22 0.95
C ALA A 106 10.76 1.68 1.73
N ARG A 107 11.29 0.84 2.62
CA ARG A 107 12.45 1.16 3.47
C ARG A 107 12.29 2.41 4.35
N CYS A 108 11.09 2.80 4.63
CA CYS A 108 10.73 3.81 5.63
C CYS A 108 9.85 3.14 6.68
N PRO A 109 9.53 3.83 7.81
CA PRO A 109 8.59 3.26 8.77
C PRO A 109 7.26 2.93 8.11
N VAL A 110 6.80 1.68 8.26
CA VAL A 110 5.53 1.20 7.71
C VAL A 110 4.73 0.59 8.85
N VAL A 111 3.51 1.07 9.03
CA VAL A 111 2.62 0.64 10.11
C VAL A 111 1.38 0.00 9.54
N LEU A 112 0.97 -1.10 10.13
CA LEU A 112 -0.27 -1.79 9.79
C LEU A 112 -1.42 -1.21 10.61
N HIS A 113 -2.53 -0.89 9.94
CA HIS A 113 -3.83 -0.70 10.59
C HIS A 113 -4.72 -1.87 10.19
N SER A 114 -4.91 -2.82 11.08
CA SER A 114 -5.73 -3.99 10.83
C SER A 114 -7.06 -3.86 11.53
N GLN A 115 -8.14 -4.17 10.81
CA GLN A 115 -9.48 -4.20 11.33
C GLN A 115 -10.08 -5.59 11.07
N MET A 116 -10.28 -6.34 12.14
CA MET A 116 -10.51 -7.79 12.09
C MET A 116 -11.99 -8.19 12.06
N ASP A 117 -12.92 -7.24 12.17
CA ASP A 117 -14.35 -7.55 12.21
C ASP A 117 -14.95 -7.94 10.86
N GLY A 118 -14.16 -7.87 9.80
CA GLY A 118 -14.46 -8.52 8.52
C GLY A 118 -15.41 -7.79 7.60
N THR A 119 -15.90 -6.62 7.93
CA THR A 119 -16.91 -5.96 7.10
C THR A 119 -16.39 -4.77 6.32
N VAL A 120 -15.99 -3.70 6.98
CA VAL A 120 -15.52 -2.46 6.34
C VAL A 120 -14.46 -1.81 7.23
N ILE A 121 -13.44 -1.21 6.62
CA ILE A 121 -12.54 -0.32 7.35
C ILE A 121 -13.16 1.08 7.34
N TYR A 122 -13.53 1.57 8.52
CA TYR A 122 -14.09 2.91 8.65
C TYR A 122 -12.99 3.97 8.60
N PRO A 123 -13.25 5.14 7.97
CA PRO A 123 -12.23 6.18 7.85
C PRO A 123 -11.72 6.71 9.19
N GLN A 124 -12.57 6.86 10.20
CA GLN A 124 -12.18 7.50 11.45
C GLN A 124 -11.06 6.77 12.21
N PRO A 125 -11.10 5.45 12.42
CA PRO A 125 -9.96 4.76 13.04
C PRO A 125 -8.68 4.86 12.21
N VAL A 126 -8.80 4.90 10.89
CA VAL A 126 -7.65 5.05 9.98
C VAL A 126 -7.03 6.45 10.12
N VAL A 127 -7.87 7.49 10.25
CA VAL A 127 -7.43 8.86 10.53
C VAL A 127 -6.62 8.90 11.82
N GLU A 128 -7.12 8.28 12.88
CA GLU A 128 -6.45 8.26 14.19
C GLU A 128 -5.12 7.51 14.14
N SER A 129 -5.07 6.40 13.41
CA SER A 129 -3.83 5.65 13.22
C SER A 129 -2.76 6.50 12.51
N MET A 130 -3.15 7.25 11.49
CA MET A 130 -2.22 8.14 10.79
C MET A 130 -1.75 9.29 11.69
N ARG A 131 -2.62 9.86 12.51
CA ARG A 131 -2.23 10.89 13.48
C ARG A 131 -1.17 10.35 14.45
N ARG A 132 -1.32 9.11 14.91
CA ARG A 132 -0.32 8.47 15.80
C ARG A 132 1.00 8.26 15.08
N LEU A 133 0.99 7.83 13.84
CA LEU A 133 2.21 7.64 13.05
C LEU A 133 2.95 8.96 12.88
N ALA A 134 2.23 10.05 12.65
CA ALA A 134 2.80 11.36 12.37
C ALA A 134 3.19 12.15 13.62
N SER A 135 2.82 11.68 14.80
CA SER A 135 3.10 12.39 16.06
C SER A 135 4.53 12.20 16.58
#